data_4545f551b793e10886a036f929e1042e
#
_entry.id   4545f551b793e10886a036f929e1042e
#
_cell.length_a   1.000
_cell.length_b   1.000
_cell.length_c   1.000
_cell.angle_alpha   90.00
_cell.angle_beta   90.00
_cell.angle_gamma   90.00
#
_symmetry.space_group_name_H-M   'P 1'
#
loop_
_entity.id
_entity.type
_entity.pdbx_description
1 polymer ?
#
loop_
_entity_poly.entity_id
_entity_poly.type
_entity_poly.pdbx_seq_one_letter_code
_entity_poly.pdbx_strand_id
1 'polypeptide(L)'
;MVVVCGSANSWILDNLINNHGGLYGRVTYEIKLLPFTLKEMEMFFRERGIAISRYDIVQCNMILGGIPYYLNYFKRGKSLAQNIDALFFDDKATLKEEYDRLFSSIFTSPEELKKIVGVLASNRSGLTRDEISKKTGIEPNGYFTKMLKALIASDFVSRYVPFGEKKSCEHYKLIDPFCIFYLHFVASQ
;
A
#
# COMPACT_ATOMS: atom_id res chain seq x y z
N MET A 1 -3.74 28.90 -12.79
CA MET A 1 -4.13 27.56 -12.31
C MET A 1 -3.02 27.04 -11.42
N VAL A 2 -3.33 26.59 -10.22
CA VAL A 2 -2.36 25.94 -9.31
C VAL A 2 -2.72 24.47 -9.21
N VAL A 3 -1.73 23.60 -9.44
CA VAL A 3 -1.88 22.15 -9.29
C VAL A 3 -1.01 21.73 -8.11
N VAL A 4 -1.61 21.05 -7.14
CA VAL A 4 -0.91 20.49 -5.98
C VAL A 4 -1.01 18.97 -6.08
N CYS A 5 0.12 18.29 -6.00
CA CYS A 5 0.15 16.82 -5.99
C CYS A 5 0.98 16.32 -4.81
N GLY A 6 0.66 15.12 -4.35
CA GLY A 6 1.39 14.46 -3.27
C GLY A 6 0.88 13.04 -3.09
N SER A 7 1.63 12.20 -2.38
CA SER A 7 1.11 10.92 -1.92
C SER A 7 -0.11 11.15 -1.04
N ALA A 8 -1.13 10.29 -1.16
CA ALA A 8 -2.36 10.36 -0.36
C ALA A 8 -2.04 10.11 1.11
N ASN A 9 -1.49 11.11 1.75
CA ASN A 9 -1.24 11.07 3.17
C ASN A 9 -2.28 11.93 3.88
N SER A 10 -2.43 11.67 5.16
CA SER A 10 -3.29 12.44 6.06
C SER A 10 -3.05 13.96 5.94
N TRP A 11 -1.81 14.38 5.60
CA TRP A 11 -1.49 15.81 5.49
C TRP A 11 -2.27 16.53 4.38
N ILE A 12 -2.38 15.95 3.18
CA ILE A 12 -3.18 16.55 2.08
C ILE A 12 -4.66 16.54 2.44
N LEU A 13 -5.15 15.42 2.97
CA LEU A 13 -6.54 15.32 3.40
C LEU A 13 -6.85 16.31 4.54
N ASP A 14 -5.99 16.37 5.54
CA ASP A 14 -6.23 17.21 6.73
C ASP A 14 -5.98 18.69 6.48
N ASN A 15 -5.00 19.06 5.65
CA ASN A 15 -4.60 20.46 5.47
C ASN A 15 -5.14 21.11 4.20
N LEU A 16 -5.44 20.36 3.15
CA LEU A 16 -5.96 20.91 1.89
C LEU A 16 -7.45 20.65 1.68
N ILE A 17 -7.91 19.46 2.00
CA ILE A 17 -9.28 19.01 1.69
C ILE A 17 -10.22 19.25 2.87
N ASN A 18 -9.85 18.75 4.05
CA ASN A 18 -10.70 18.81 5.26
C ASN A 18 -10.48 20.04 6.14
N ASN A 19 -9.46 20.85 5.85
CA ASN A 19 -9.16 22.02 6.67
C ASN A 19 -10.10 23.18 6.34
N HIS A 20 -10.84 23.66 7.34
CA HIS A 20 -11.68 24.86 7.25
C HIS A 20 -10.90 26.18 7.13
N GLY A 21 -9.58 26.12 6.85
CA GLY A 21 -8.71 27.26 6.63
C GLY A 21 -8.87 27.93 5.26
N GLY A 22 -7.89 28.76 4.89
CA GLY A 22 -7.95 29.62 3.69
C GLY A 22 -8.11 28.92 2.33
N LEU A 23 -7.99 27.61 2.25
CA LEU A 23 -8.19 26.81 1.04
C LEU A 23 -9.54 26.09 0.99
N TYR A 24 -10.33 26.15 2.05
CA TYR A 24 -11.65 25.53 2.09
C TYR A 24 -12.56 26.08 0.98
N GLY A 25 -13.18 25.20 0.21
CA GLY A 25 -14.06 25.57 -0.92
C GLY A 25 -13.33 26.11 -2.16
N ARG A 26 -11.99 26.17 -2.18
CA ARG A 26 -11.20 26.64 -3.33
C ARG A 26 -10.62 25.50 -4.18
N VAL A 27 -10.70 24.26 -3.73
CA VAL A 27 -10.37 23.09 -4.53
C VAL A 27 -11.47 22.90 -5.57
N THR A 28 -11.14 23.10 -6.84
CA THR A 28 -12.10 22.99 -7.96
C THR A 28 -12.16 21.59 -8.54
N TYR A 29 -11.11 20.79 -8.36
CA TYR A 29 -11.05 19.43 -8.87
C TYR A 29 -10.06 18.59 -8.07
N GLU A 30 -10.44 17.35 -7.75
CA GLU A 30 -9.60 16.37 -7.05
C GLU A 30 -9.46 15.13 -7.92
N ILE A 31 -8.24 14.66 -8.09
CA ILE A 31 -7.94 13.42 -8.81
C ILE A 31 -7.17 12.49 -7.86
N LYS A 32 -7.78 11.35 -7.51
CA LYS A 32 -7.08 10.25 -6.87
C LYS A 32 -6.50 9.33 -7.96
N LEU A 33 -5.18 9.33 -8.12
CA LEU A 33 -4.50 8.38 -9.00
C LEU A 33 -4.47 7.01 -8.33
N LEU A 34 -5.08 6.03 -8.97
CA LEU A 34 -5.06 4.64 -8.53
C LEU A 34 -3.88 3.89 -9.16
N PRO A 35 -3.44 2.77 -8.55
CA PRO A 35 -2.51 1.85 -9.19
C PRO A 35 -3.03 1.40 -10.56
N PHE A 36 -2.13 1.02 -11.45
CA PHE A 36 -2.50 0.50 -12.76
C PHE A 36 -3.38 -0.75 -12.66
N THR A 37 -4.44 -0.78 -13.43
CA THR A 37 -5.19 -2.00 -13.71
C THR A 37 -4.35 -2.98 -14.49
N LEU A 38 -4.73 -4.26 -14.53
CA LEU A 38 -4.03 -5.28 -15.34
C LEU A 38 -3.91 -4.88 -16.83
N LYS A 39 -4.93 -4.21 -17.37
CA LYS A 39 -4.90 -3.69 -18.75
C LYS A 39 -3.87 -2.57 -18.93
N GLU A 40 -3.78 -1.65 -17.99
CA GLU A 40 -2.79 -0.57 -18.01
C GLU A 40 -1.39 -1.10 -17.83
N MET A 41 -1.19 -2.12 -16.97
CA MET A 41 0.09 -2.82 -16.85
C MET A 41 0.49 -3.49 -18.18
N GLU A 42 -0.44 -4.17 -18.86
CA GLU A 42 -0.20 -4.77 -20.18
C GLU A 42 0.25 -3.71 -21.19
N MET A 43 -0.44 -2.56 -21.23
CA MET A 43 -0.08 -1.44 -22.10
C MET A 43 1.31 -0.88 -21.75
N PHE A 44 1.58 -0.65 -20.48
CA PHE A 44 2.83 -0.13 -19.98
C PHE A 44 4.04 -1.02 -20.35
N PHE A 45 3.94 -2.33 -20.16
CA PHE A 45 4.99 -3.27 -20.53
C PHE A 45 5.19 -3.34 -22.05
N ARG A 46 4.08 -3.34 -22.82
CA ARG A 46 4.13 -3.31 -24.29
C ARG A 46 4.83 -2.08 -24.82
N GLU A 47 4.50 -0.89 -24.35
CA GLU A 47 5.15 0.37 -24.77
C GLU A 47 6.63 0.39 -24.45
N ARG A 48 7.04 -0.27 -23.39
CA ARG A 48 8.45 -0.43 -23.02
C ARG A 48 9.16 -1.55 -23.75
N GLY A 49 8.48 -2.31 -24.61
CA GLY A 49 9.02 -3.46 -25.32
C GLY A 49 9.40 -4.62 -24.39
N ILE A 50 8.70 -4.77 -23.27
CA ILE A 50 8.87 -5.88 -22.33
C ILE A 50 7.85 -6.95 -22.70
N ALA A 51 8.33 -8.10 -23.18
CA ALA A 51 7.49 -9.25 -23.48
C ALA A 51 7.13 -9.96 -22.16
N ILE A 52 5.87 -9.93 -21.77
CA ILE A 52 5.35 -10.54 -20.55
C ILE A 52 3.98 -11.16 -20.85
N SER A 53 3.70 -12.33 -20.32
CA SER A 53 2.40 -12.98 -20.49
C SER A 53 1.33 -12.33 -19.61
N ARG A 54 0.05 -12.49 -19.97
CA ARG A 54 -1.05 -12.01 -19.12
C ARG A 54 -1.07 -12.71 -17.75
N TYR A 55 -0.67 -13.96 -17.70
CA TYR A 55 -0.52 -14.69 -16.45
C TYR A 55 0.55 -14.05 -15.56
N ASP A 56 1.72 -13.73 -16.14
CA ASP A 56 2.79 -13.05 -15.41
C ASP A 56 2.38 -11.63 -14.98
N ILE A 57 1.55 -10.92 -15.76
CA ILE A 57 1.02 -9.62 -15.34
C ILE A 57 0.15 -9.74 -14.09
N VAL A 58 -0.68 -10.77 -13.99
CA VAL A 58 -1.47 -11.04 -12.78
C VAL A 58 -0.55 -11.30 -11.58
N GLN A 59 0.46 -12.16 -11.74
CA GLN A 59 1.43 -12.41 -10.69
C GLN A 59 2.22 -11.15 -10.31
N CYS A 60 2.66 -10.37 -11.29
CA CYS A 60 3.33 -9.10 -11.06
C CYS A 60 2.44 -8.14 -10.25
N ASN A 61 1.15 -8.05 -10.57
CA ASN A 61 0.19 -7.25 -9.82
C ASN A 61 0.01 -7.76 -8.38
N MET A 62 0.00 -9.06 -8.16
CA MET A 62 -0.07 -9.65 -6.81
C MET A 62 1.18 -9.38 -5.96
N ILE A 63 2.32 -9.05 -6.59
CA ILE A 63 3.59 -8.75 -5.92
C ILE A 63 3.77 -7.24 -5.73
N LEU A 64 3.52 -6.44 -6.77
CA LEU A 64 3.89 -5.03 -6.84
C LEU A 64 2.68 -4.06 -6.87
N GLY A 65 1.45 -4.58 -6.93
CA GLY A 65 0.22 -3.80 -6.83
C GLY A 65 -0.08 -2.86 -7.99
N GLY A 66 0.57 -3.01 -9.14
CA GLY A 66 0.37 -2.13 -10.28
C GLY A 66 0.93 -0.72 -10.12
N ILE A 67 1.88 -0.53 -9.20
CA ILE A 67 2.53 0.77 -8.96
C ILE A 67 3.55 1.05 -10.06
N PRO A 68 3.38 2.12 -10.89
CA PRO A 68 4.26 2.40 -12.02
C PRO A 68 5.74 2.52 -11.64
N TYR A 69 6.02 3.08 -10.47
CA TYR A 69 7.35 3.20 -9.92
C TYR A 69 8.09 1.85 -9.86
N TYR A 70 7.45 0.81 -9.34
CA TYR A 70 8.03 -0.53 -9.25
C TYR A 70 8.15 -1.20 -10.62
N LEU A 71 7.16 -1.03 -11.50
CA LEU A 71 7.15 -1.60 -12.84
C LEU A 71 8.27 -1.03 -13.73
N ASN A 72 8.74 0.19 -13.43
CA ASN A 72 9.84 0.83 -14.14
C ASN A 72 11.16 0.06 -14.06
N TYR A 73 11.36 -0.74 -13.03
CA TYR A 73 12.61 -1.51 -12.84
C TYR A 73 12.68 -2.78 -13.68
N PHE A 74 11.58 -3.18 -14.34
CA PHE A 74 11.57 -4.36 -15.19
C PHE A 74 12.49 -4.19 -16.40
N LYS A 75 13.26 -5.21 -16.67
CA LYS A 75 14.25 -5.24 -17.77
C LYS A 75 13.73 -6.13 -18.90
N ARG A 76 13.98 -5.65 -20.16
CA ARG A 76 13.69 -6.44 -21.35
C ARG A 76 14.51 -7.73 -21.38
N GLY A 77 13.97 -8.79 -21.96
CA GLY A 77 14.66 -10.07 -22.11
C GLY A 77 14.77 -10.90 -20.83
N LYS A 78 14.21 -10.41 -19.70
CA LYS A 78 14.12 -11.16 -18.45
C LYS A 78 12.71 -11.66 -18.21
N SER A 79 12.57 -12.88 -17.65
CA SER A 79 11.29 -13.39 -17.17
C SER A 79 10.78 -12.59 -15.96
N LEU A 80 9.51 -12.79 -15.59
CA LEU A 80 8.96 -12.23 -14.35
C LEU A 80 9.82 -12.63 -13.14
N ALA A 81 10.11 -13.92 -12.99
CA ALA A 81 10.91 -14.45 -11.87
C ALA A 81 12.29 -13.77 -11.79
N GLN A 82 12.99 -13.66 -12.91
CA GLN A 82 14.31 -12.98 -12.97
C GLN A 82 14.24 -11.49 -12.62
N ASN A 83 13.14 -10.81 -12.98
CA ASN A 83 12.95 -9.42 -12.59
C ASN A 83 12.65 -9.31 -11.09
N ILE A 84 11.78 -10.16 -10.54
CA ILE A 84 11.45 -10.16 -9.11
C ILE A 84 12.67 -10.52 -8.27
N ASP A 85 13.45 -11.50 -8.69
CA ASP A 85 14.70 -11.90 -8.03
C ASP A 85 15.66 -10.72 -7.91
N ALA A 86 15.92 -10.03 -9.02
CA ALA A 86 16.77 -8.84 -9.04
C ALA A 86 16.23 -7.66 -8.22
N LEU A 87 14.91 -7.57 -8.00
CA LEU A 87 14.30 -6.49 -7.23
C LEU A 87 14.35 -6.73 -5.72
N PHE A 88 14.28 -7.97 -5.27
CA PHE A 88 14.09 -8.29 -3.85
C PHE A 88 15.19 -9.15 -3.23
N PHE A 89 15.85 -10.04 -4.01
CA PHE A 89 16.67 -11.11 -3.47
C PHE A 89 18.17 -11.02 -3.83
N ASP A 90 18.54 -10.26 -4.85
CA ASP A 90 19.95 -9.99 -5.16
C ASP A 90 20.63 -9.18 -4.05
N ASP A 91 21.95 -9.27 -3.93
CA ASP A 91 22.76 -8.50 -2.96
C ASP A 91 22.52 -6.99 -3.05
N LYS A 92 22.24 -6.48 -4.24
CA LYS A 92 21.96 -5.06 -4.54
C LYS A 92 20.50 -4.85 -4.96
N ALA A 93 19.60 -5.63 -4.39
CA ALA A 93 18.19 -5.57 -4.74
C ALA A 93 17.59 -4.19 -4.45
N THR A 94 16.99 -3.58 -5.48
CA THR A 94 16.50 -2.18 -5.44
C THR A 94 15.40 -1.96 -4.42
N LEU A 95 14.54 -2.96 -4.21
CA LEU A 95 13.36 -2.88 -3.34
C LEU A 95 13.57 -3.55 -1.97
N LYS A 96 14.80 -3.96 -1.64
CA LYS A 96 15.11 -4.61 -0.37
C LYS A 96 14.78 -3.73 0.85
N GLU A 97 15.06 -2.43 0.75
CA GLU A 97 14.79 -1.45 1.81
C GLU A 97 13.54 -0.61 1.55
N GLU A 98 12.81 -0.91 0.47
CA GLU A 98 11.68 -0.07 0.04
C GLU A 98 10.55 -0.06 1.04
N TYR A 99 10.31 -1.17 1.74
CA TYR A 99 9.30 -1.25 2.79
C TYR A 99 9.54 -0.20 3.89
N ASP A 100 10.76 -0.06 4.36
CA ASP A 100 11.11 0.91 5.39
C ASP A 100 11.04 2.35 4.87
N ARG A 101 11.51 2.59 3.65
CA ARG A 101 11.43 3.90 2.98
C ARG A 101 10.00 4.34 2.77
N LEU A 102 9.14 3.42 2.32
CA LEU A 102 7.72 3.68 2.07
C LEU A 102 7.03 4.17 3.34
N PHE A 103 7.16 3.45 4.45
CA PHE A 103 6.54 3.84 5.72
C PHE A 103 7.12 5.14 6.27
N SER A 104 8.44 5.33 6.21
CA SER A 104 9.11 6.54 6.67
C SER A 104 8.75 7.79 5.84
N SER A 105 8.42 7.62 4.56
CA SER A 105 8.03 8.72 3.68
C SER A 105 6.58 9.19 3.88
N ILE A 106 5.71 8.30 4.34
CA ILE A 106 4.26 8.57 4.46
C ILE A 106 3.87 8.95 5.89
N PHE A 107 4.54 8.38 6.90
CA PHE A 107 4.09 8.45 8.28
C PHE A 107 5.16 9.04 9.22
N THR A 108 4.71 9.83 10.19
CA THR A 108 5.58 10.42 11.22
C THR A 108 6.01 9.41 12.30
N SER A 109 5.22 8.35 12.50
CA SER A 109 5.51 7.28 13.47
C SER A 109 5.46 5.92 12.76
N PRO A 110 6.43 5.61 11.89
CA PRO A 110 6.37 4.44 11.02
C PRO A 110 6.41 3.10 11.77
N GLU A 111 7.12 3.02 12.90
CA GLU A 111 7.35 1.76 13.60
C GLU A 111 6.06 1.14 14.19
N GLU A 112 5.17 1.97 14.73
CA GLU A 112 3.89 1.47 15.25
C GLU A 112 2.96 1.02 14.13
N LEU A 113 2.98 1.73 13.00
CA LEU A 113 2.21 1.37 11.81
C LEU A 113 2.73 0.08 11.17
N LYS A 114 4.05 -0.12 11.13
CA LYS A 114 4.68 -1.38 10.70
C LYS A 114 4.27 -2.56 11.59
N LYS A 115 4.17 -2.38 12.92
CA LYS A 115 3.65 -3.40 13.83
C LYS A 115 2.21 -3.80 13.47
N ILE A 116 1.35 -2.82 13.23
CA ILE A 116 -0.04 -3.08 12.83
C ILE A 116 -0.09 -3.86 11.51
N VAL A 117 0.66 -3.41 10.51
CA VAL A 117 0.72 -4.04 9.19
C VAL A 117 1.30 -5.46 9.28
N GLY A 118 2.34 -5.69 10.07
CA GLY A 118 2.93 -7.00 10.30
C GLY A 118 1.95 -8.00 10.93
N VAL A 119 1.16 -7.54 11.92
CA VAL A 119 0.12 -8.37 12.54
C VAL A 119 -0.99 -8.69 11.53
N LEU A 120 -1.40 -7.72 10.71
CA LEU A 120 -2.40 -7.92 9.67
C LEU A 120 -1.91 -8.84 8.54
N ALA A 121 -0.64 -8.77 8.17
CA ALA A 121 -0.04 -9.66 7.16
C ALA A 121 -0.18 -11.13 7.55
N SER A 122 0.01 -11.45 8.83
CA SER A 122 -0.11 -12.81 9.35
C SER A 122 -1.56 -13.30 9.49
N ASN A 123 -2.56 -12.43 9.23
CA ASN A 123 -3.98 -12.74 9.43
C ASN A 123 -4.80 -12.40 8.17
N ARG A 124 -4.85 -13.34 7.23
CA ARG A 124 -5.48 -13.13 5.90
C ARG A 124 -6.97 -12.78 5.94
N SER A 125 -7.69 -13.22 6.95
CA SER A 125 -9.11 -12.87 7.18
C SER A 125 -9.29 -11.48 7.78
N GLY A 126 -8.19 -10.78 8.11
CA GLY A 126 -8.25 -9.53 8.86
C GLY A 126 -8.51 -9.75 10.35
N LEU A 127 -8.47 -8.66 11.09
CA LEU A 127 -8.65 -8.63 12.56
C LEU A 127 -9.54 -7.47 12.95
N THR A 128 -10.24 -7.62 14.05
CA THR A 128 -10.94 -6.52 14.71
C THR A 128 -9.97 -5.53 15.33
N ARG A 129 -10.45 -4.32 15.62
CA ARG A 129 -9.66 -3.28 16.29
C ARG A 129 -9.02 -3.76 17.60
N ASP A 130 -9.80 -4.50 18.42
CA ASP A 130 -9.34 -4.98 19.72
C ASP A 130 -8.30 -6.10 19.60
N GLU A 131 -8.45 -6.99 18.60
CA GLU A 131 -7.45 -8.01 18.31
C GLU A 131 -6.13 -7.40 17.83
N ILE A 132 -6.18 -6.37 16.98
CA ILE A 132 -4.96 -5.66 16.55
C ILE A 132 -4.28 -5.02 17.76
N SER A 133 -5.03 -4.29 18.60
CA SER A 133 -4.51 -3.69 19.83
C SER A 133 -3.84 -4.73 20.72
N LYS A 134 -4.52 -5.83 20.99
CA LYS A 134 -4.00 -6.91 21.84
C LYS A 134 -2.72 -7.55 21.27
N LYS A 135 -2.67 -7.77 19.94
CA LYS A 135 -1.51 -8.41 19.29
C LYS A 135 -0.31 -7.47 19.14
N THR A 136 -0.54 -6.17 18.97
CA THR A 136 0.52 -5.16 18.82
C THR A 136 1.00 -4.60 20.15
N GLY A 137 0.21 -4.73 21.21
CA GLY A 137 0.43 -4.07 22.51
C GLY A 137 0.15 -2.56 22.47
N ILE A 138 -0.45 -2.03 21.40
CA ILE A 138 -0.78 -0.61 21.28
C ILE A 138 -2.15 -0.37 21.91
N GLU A 139 -2.24 0.59 22.82
CA GLU A 139 -3.49 0.92 23.50
C GLU A 139 -4.58 1.40 22.56
N PRO A 140 -5.85 0.91 22.68
CA PRO A 140 -6.94 1.22 21.77
C PRO A 140 -7.55 2.62 22.02
N ASN A 141 -6.73 3.65 22.05
CA ASN A 141 -7.08 5.05 22.27
C ASN A 141 -7.37 5.84 20.96
N GLY A 142 -7.49 7.17 21.06
CA GLY A 142 -7.71 8.05 19.90
C GLY A 142 -6.54 8.06 18.91
N TYR A 143 -5.31 7.90 19.40
CA TYR A 143 -4.11 7.82 18.55
C TYR A 143 -4.11 6.54 17.71
N PHE A 144 -4.43 5.39 18.32
CA PHE A 144 -4.58 4.12 17.59
C PHE A 144 -5.65 4.23 16.48
N THR A 145 -6.77 4.90 16.77
CA THR A 145 -7.80 5.16 15.76
C THR A 145 -7.29 6.01 14.60
N LYS A 146 -6.43 7.02 14.87
CA LYS A 146 -5.80 7.83 13.82
C LYS A 146 -4.85 6.99 12.95
N MET A 147 -4.08 6.09 13.55
CA MET A 147 -3.19 5.17 12.80
C MET A 147 -3.98 4.27 11.86
N LEU A 148 -5.05 3.63 12.32
CA LEU A 148 -5.90 2.80 11.46
C LEU A 148 -6.52 3.62 10.32
N LYS A 149 -7.01 4.82 10.60
CA LYS A 149 -7.52 5.73 9.56
C LYS A 149 -6.45 6.12 8.54
N ALA A 150 -5.22 6.39 8.98
CA ALA A 150 -4.10 6.71 8.11
C ALA A 150 -3.76 5.55 7.16
N LEU A 151 -3.71 4.31 7.68
CA LEU A 151 -3.50 3.12 6.86
C LEU A 151 -4.61 2.88 5.84
N ILE A 152 -5.87 3.19 6.19
CA ILE A 152 -7.00 3.11 5.26
C ILE A 152 -6.91 4.20 4.20
N ALA A 153 -6.63 5.45 4.59
CA ALA A 153 -6.53 6.58 3.68
C ALA A 153 -5.39 6.42 2.66
N SER A 154 -4.33 5.69 3.04
CA SER A 154 -3.18 5.38 2.18
C SER A 154 -3.31 4.04 1.44
N ASP A 155 -4.49 3.44 1.42
CA ASP A 155 -4.82 2.18 0.72
C ASP A 155 -3.99 0.95 1.13
N PHE A 156 -3.33 0.97 2.30
CA PHE A 156 -2.66 -0.22 2.84
C PHE A 156 -3.65 -1.22 3.43
N VAL A 157 -4.70 -0.72 4.07
CA VAL A 157 -5.66 -1.52 4.83
C VAL A 157 -7.08 -1.23 4.35
N SER A 158 -7.86 -2.27 4.13
CA SER A 158 -9.30 -2.15 3.96
C SER A 158 -10.03 -2.45 5.26
N ARG A 159 -11.20 -1.82 5.42
CA ARG A 159 -12.13 -2.06 6.51
C ARG A 159 -13.39 -2.68 5.95
N TYR A 160 -13.85 -3.77 6.53
CA TYR A 160 -15.07 -4.44 6.11
C TYR A 160 -15.79 -5.09 7.30
N VAL A 161 -17.06 -5.39 7.11
CA VAL A 161 -17.85 -6.19 8.05
C VAL A 161 -18.06 -7.56 7.42
N PRO A 162 -17.71 -8.67 8.10
CA PRO A 162 -17.97 -10.02 7.58
C PRO A 162 -19.45 -10.23 7.31
N PHE A 163 -19.74 -11.04 6.29
CA PHE A 163 -21.12 -11.35 5.93
C PHE A 163 -21.87 -11.99 7.11
N GLY A 164 -23.06 -11.48 7.42
CA GLY A 164 -23.89 -11.95 8.54
C GLY A 164 -23.56 -11.35 9.90
N GLU A 165 -22.48 -10.54 10.01
CA GLU A 165 -22.08 -9.92 11.27
C GLU A 165 -22.64 -8.49 11.44
N LYS A 166 -22.63 -7.99 12.69
CA LYS A 166 -23.05 -6.62 13.01
C LYS A 166 -21.95 -5.61 12.66
N LYS A 167 -22.32 -4.35 12.43
CA LYS A 167 -21.35 -3.25 12.18
C LYS A 167 -20.28 -3.11 13.26
N SER A 168 -20.57 -3.53 14.50
CA SER A 168 -19.57 -3.52 15.59
C SER A 168 -18.45 -4.55 15.40
N CYS A 169 -18.64 -5.51 14.49
CA CYS A 169 -17.64 -6.54 14.17
C CYS A 169 -16.79 -6.14 12.95
N GLU A 170 -16.41 -4.87 12.82
CA GLU A 170 -15.54 -4.40 11.75
C GLU A 170 -14.17 -5.06 11.82
N HIS A 171 -13.71 -5.55 10.66
CA HIS A 171 -12.39 -6.12 10.47
C HIS A 171 -11.51 -5.22 9.61
N TYR A 172 -10.25 -5.20 9.91
CA TYR A 172 -9.18 -4.53 9.18
C TYR A 172 -8.31 -5.58 8.51
N LYS A 173 -8.07 -5.43 7.22
CA LYS A 173 -7.32 -6.39 6.41
C LYS A 173 -6.26 -5.66 5.62
N LEU A 174 -5.02 -6.17 5.63
CA LEU A 174 -3.96 -5.71 4.74
C LEU A 174 -4.31 -6.07 3.30
N ILE A 175 -4.29 -5.10 2.42
CA ILE A 175 -4.63 -5.25 1.00
C ILE A 175 -3.51 -4.83 0.05
N ASP A 176 -2.51 -4.10 0.53
CA ASP A 176 -1.37 -3.69 -0.28
C ASP A 176 -0.53 -4.91 -0.69
N PRO A 177 -0.43 -5.22 -2.00
CA PRO A 177 0.27 -6.40 -2.48
C PRO A 177 1.76 -6.39 -2.17
N PHE A 178 2.42 -5.21 -2.29
CA PHE A 178 3.85 -5.07 -2.01
C PHE A 178 4.15 -5.41 -0.54
N CYS A 179 3.41 -4.85 0.41
CA CYS A 179 3.57 -5.14 1.83
C CYS A 179 3.31 -6.62 2.15
N ILE A 180 2.25 -7.21 1.55
CA ILE A 180 1.94 -8.63 1.73
C ILE A 180 3.11 -9.48 1.24
N PHE A 181 3.60 -9.24 0.03
CA PHE A 181 4.70 -10.00 -0.54
C PHE A 181 5.99 -9.81 0.28
N TYR A 182 6.35 -8.57 0.59
CA TYR A 182 7.55 -8.24 1.35
C TYR A 182 7.59 -8.96 2.71
N LEU A 183 6.53 -8.85 3.48
CA LEU A 183 6.46 -9.43 4.83
C LEU A 183 6.45 -10.95 4.83
N HIS A 184 5.94 -11.60 3.78
CA HIS A 184 5.90 -13.06 3.71
C HIS A 184 7.16 -13.69 3.13
N PHE A 185 7.84 -13.01 2.22
CA PHE A 185 8.90 -13.64 1.42
C PHE A 185 10.26 -12.94 1.51
N VAL A 186 10.31 -11.66 1.90
CA VAL A 186 11.55 -10.87 1.94
C VAL A 186 12.01 -10.63 3.37
N ALA A 187 11.13 -10.16 4.24
CA ALA A 187 11.47 -9.82 5.63
C ALA A 187 11.87 -11.02 6.51
N SER A 188 11.58 -12.23 6.07
CA SER A 188 11.91 -13.49 6.77
C SER A 188 13.27 -14.08 6.39
N GLN A 189 14.01 -13.43 5.51
CA GLN A 189 15.37 -13.80 5.09
C GLN A 189 16.39 -12.91 5.82
#